data_e1135ddf5217bab5f4aa955069396a81
#
_entry.id   e1135ddf5217bab5f4aa955069396a81
#
_cell.length_a   1.000
_cell.length_b   1.000
_cell.length_c   1.000
_cell.angle_alpha   90.00
_cell.angle_beta   90.00
_cell.angle_gamma   90.00
#
_symmetry.space_group_name_H-M   'P 1'
#
loop_
_entity.id
_entity.type
_entity.pdbx_description
1 polymer ?
#
loop_
_entity_poly.entity_id
_entity_poly.type
_entity_poly.pdbx_seq_one_letter_code
_entity_poly.pdbx_strand_id
1 'polypeptide(L)'
;MEEFTLIVPDEGRYGALMSKHRDNPAQALLEPLLAHERILRRIIDAQLGGWLRAKLLDLRDPNAMRDRALIRLKQLPERETLHAWDDELCRALDGAADEQILSVLLATMLDGFPRGMLPNAKTYVGGALLVLGGFPLSPEILAAAIFRIWRKNRFPPTIAELVDECDCARHRSVDARCVVTKMIALLDNAEEVLAASGDFDAPKNALPN
;
A
#
# COMPACT_ATOMS: atom_id res chain seq x y z
N MET A 1 2.43 25.62 14.15
CA MET A 1 3.05 24.37 13.61
C MET A 1 2.69 23.29 14.62
N GLU A 2 1.65 22.53 14.33
CA GLU A 2 1.25 21.41 15.19
C GLU A 2 2.14 20.22 14.84
N GLU A 3 2.87 19.74 15.82
CA GLU A 3 3.64 18.49 15.74
C GLU A 3 2.66 17.33 15.60
N PHE A 4 2.58 16.74 14.42
CA PHE A 4 1.93 15.46 14.21
C PHE A 4 2.76 14.36 14.86
N THR A 5 2.45 14.03 16.10
CA THR A 5 3.00 12.85 16.77
C THR A 5 2.43 11.61 16.08
N LEU A 6 3.25 10.95 15.27
CA LEU A 6 2.94 9.63 14.68
C LEU A 6 2.77 8.62 15.82
N ILE A 7 1.53 8.28 16.14
CA ILE A 7 1.23 7.16 17.04
C ILE A 7 1.61 5.88 16.31
N VAL A 8 2.79 5.34 16.65
CA VAL A 8 3.21 3.99 16.21
C VAL A 8 2.24 2.99 16.84
N PRO A 9 1.54 2.16 16.06
CA PRO A 9 0.59 1.22 16.62
C PRO A 9 1.29 0.11 17.37
N ASP A 10 0.72 -0.24 18.52
CA ASP A 10 1.13 -1.37 19.34
C ASP A 10 1.13 -2.68 18.55
N GLU A 11 2.31 -3.15 18.14
CA GLU A 11 2.52 -4.41 17.41
C GLU A 11 2.02 -5.63 18.21
N GLY A 12 1.93 -5.53 19.54
CA GLY A 12 1.46 -6.60 20.42
C GLY A 12 -0.01 -6.95 20.21
N ARG A 13 -0.85 -5.95 19.92
CA ARG A 13 -2.30 -6.16 19.67
C ARG A 13 -2.55 -6.82 18.32
N TYR A 14 -1.69 -6.57 17.34
CA TYR A 14 -1.73 -7.14 15.99
C TYR A 14 -1.29 -8.61 16.02
N GLY A 15 -0.22 -8.93 16.73
CA GLY A 15 0.26 -10.30 16.93
C GLY A 15 -0.77 -11.18 17.63
N ALA A 16 -1.48 -10.65 18.63
CA ALA A 16 -2.51 -11.39 19.37
C ALA A 16 -3.77 -11.67 18.53
N LEU A 17 -4.18 -10.75 17.65
CA LEU A 17 -5.29 -10.97 16.70
C LEU A 17 -4.92 -12.02 15.65
N MET A 18 -3.70 -11.97 15.13
CA MET A 18 -3.22 -12.90 14.11
C MET A 18 -2.95 -14.30 14.66
N SER A 19 -2.49 -14.44 15.91
CA SER A 19 -2.25 -15.76 16.51
C SER A 19 -3.52 -16.53 16.81
N LYS A 20 -4.65 -15.85 17.04
CA LYS A 20 -5.93 -16.44 17.39
C LYS A 20 -6.65 -17.12 16.21
N HIS A 21 -6.23 -16.85 14.98
CA HIS A 21 -6.92 -17.25 13.75
C HIS A 21 -6.07 -18.09 12.80
N ARG A 22 -4.94 -18.66 13.27
CA ARG A 22 -3.97 -19.39 12.44
C ARG A 22 -4.56 -20.55 11.61
N ASP A 23 -5.69 -21.09 12.03
CA ASP A 23 -6.36 -22.25 11.38
C ASP A 23 -7.64 -21.83 10.62
N ASN A 24 -7.88 -20.54 10.40
CA ASN A 24 -9.09 -20.05 9.74
C ASN A 24 -8.84 -19.87 8.23
N PRO A 25 -9.63 -20.48 7.32
CA PRO A 25 -9.49 -20.30 5.86
C PRO A 25 -9.60 -18.84 5.41
N ALA A 26 -10.29 -17.98 6.17
CA ALA A 26 -10.30 -16.55 5.95
C ALA A 26 -8.91 -15.90 6.10
N GLN A 27 -8.01 -16.49 6.88
CA GLN A 27 -6.64 -15.98 7.06
C GLN A 27 -5.77 -16.27 5.84
N ALA A 28 -5.98 -17.40 5.17
CA ALA A 28 -5.29 -17.72 3.92
C ALA A 28 -5.62 -16.72 2.80
N LEU A 29 -6.83 -16.13 2.83
CA LEU A 29 -7.22 -15.04 1.93
C LEU A 29 -6.62 -13.69 2.34
N LEU A 30 -6.44 -13.43 3.64
CA LEU A 30 -5.91 -12.16 4.13
C LEU A 30 -4.39 -12.02 3.93
N GLU A 31 -3.62 -13.11 4.00
CA GLU A 31 -2.16 -13.07 3.87
C GLU A 31 -1.66 -12.41 2.56
N PRO A 32 -2.16 -12.79 1.35
CA PRO A 32 -1.80 -12.09 0.12
C PRO A 32 -2.21 -10.61 0.14
N LEU A 33 -3.37 -10.31 0.73
CA LEU A 33 -3.91 -8.95 0.80
C LEU A 33 -3.10 -8.06 1.77
N LEU A 34 -2.42 -8.67 2.76
CA LEU A 34 -1.46 -7.97 3.63
C LEU A 34 -0.22 -7.51 2.90
N ALA A 35 0.15 -8.16 1.81
CA ALA A 35 1.28 -7.73 0.98
C ALA A 35 1.06 -6.31 0.46
N HIS A 36 -0.14 -5.99 0.01
CA HIS A 36 -0.52 -4.64 -0.43
C HIS A 36 -0.33 -3.58 0.67
N GLU A 37 -0.84 -3.82 1.87
CA GLU A 37 -0.67 -2.87 3.00
C GLU A 37 0.81 -2.73 3.41
N ARG A 38 1.62 -3.79 3.31
CA ARG A 38 3.08 -3.72 3.55
C ARG A 38 3.78 -2.84 2.52
N ILE A 39 3.38 -2.94 1.26
CA ILE A 39 3.90 -2.08 0.17
C ILE A 39 3.52 -0.62 0.44
N LEU A 40 2.25 -0.34 0.75
CA LEU A 40 1.79 1.01 1.09
C LEU A 40 2.62 1.63 2.23
N ARG A 41 2.91 0.87 3.28
CA ARG A 41 3.75 1.33 4.40
C ARG A 41 5.17 1.64 3.96
N ARG A 42 5.82 0.75 3.21
CA ARG A 42 7.18 0.97 2.70
C ARG A 42 7.27 2.21 1.82
N ILE A 43 6.26 2.46 0.97
CA ILE A 43 6.20 3.65 0.13
C ILE A 43 6.04 4.91 0.98
N ILE A 44 5.18 4.88 2.00
CA ILE A 44 4.96 5.99 2.91
C ILE A 44 6.24 6.28 3.71
N ASP A 45 6.91 5.26 4.24
CA ASP A 45 8.16 5.41 4.97
C ASP A 45 9.27 5.99 4.08
N ALA A 46 9.36 5.54 2.82
CA ALA A 46 10.27 6.10 1.84
C ALA A 46 9.96 7.58 1.54
N GLN A 47 8.67 7.95 1.47
CA GLN A 47 8.24 9.34 1.26
C GLN A 47 8.63 10.27 2.42
N LEU A 48 8.58 9.77 3.65
CA LEU A 48 8.95 10.53 4.85
C LEU A 48 10.45 10.81 4.95
N GLY A 49 11.29 10.01 4.26
CA GLY A 49 12.75 10.22 4.20
C GLY A 49 13.21 11.52 3.51
N GLY A 50 12.30 12.37 3.03
CA GLY A 50 12.57 13.74 2.55
C GLY A 50 13.30 13.83 1.20
N TRP A 51 13.77 12.73 0.64
CA TRP A 51 14.58 12.70 -0.57
C TRP A 51 13.79 12.93 -1.88
N LEU A 52 12.46 12.74 -1.86
CA LEU A 52 11.58 13.10 -2.98
C LEU A 52 11.51 14.61 -3.25
N ARG A 53 11.94 15.45 -2.29
CA ARG A 53 11.84 16.91 -2.40
C ARG A 53 13.04 17.56 -3.09
N ALA A 54 14.16 16.84 -3.23
CA ALA A 54 15.37 17.42 -3.79
C ALA A 54 15.35 17.31 -5.33
N LYS A 55 15.24 18.44 -6.03
CA LYS A 55 15.36 18.50 -7.49
C LYS A 55 16.81 18.24 -7.92
N LEU A 56 17.03 17.29 -8.86
CA LEU A 56 18.33 17.06 -9.49
C LEU A 56 18.76 18.21 -10.40
N LEU A 57 17.78 18.92 -10.96
CA LEU A 57 17.94 19.79 -12.12
C LEU A 57 18.50 21.20 -11.82
N ASP A 58 18.71 21.57 -10.56
CA ASP A 58 19.21 22.93 -10.20
C ASP A 58 20.73 23.03 -10.10
N LEU A 59 21.47 21.99 -10.50
CA LEU A 59 22.92 21.99 -10.43
C LEU A 59 23.54 22.27 -11.79
N ARG A 60 24.30 23.39 -11.86
CA ARG A 60 25.10 23.75 -13.04
C ARG A 60 26.43 23.00 -13.09
N ASP A 61 26.81 22.30 -12.01
CA ASP A 61 28.06 21.55 -11.91
C ASP A 61 27.81 20.07 -12.24
N PRO A 62 28.41 19.53 -13.33
CA PRO A 62 28.28 18.13 -13.71
C PRO A 62 28.72 17.14 -12.63
N ASN A 63 29.79 17.46 -11.86
CA ASN A 63 30.27 16.60 -10.80
C ASN A 63 29.26 16.54 -9.64
N ALA A 64 28.68 17.66 -9.26
CA ALA A 64 27.64 17.69 -8.24
C ALA A 64 26.35 16.97 -8.69
N MET A 65 26.01 16.99 -9.97
CA MET A 65 24.91 16.20 -10.53
C MET A 65 25.17 14.71 -10.42
N ARG A 66 26.38 14.28 -10.80
CA ARG A 66 26.86 12.89 -10.71
C ARG A 66 26.81 12.36 -9.27
N ASP A 67 27.40 13.10 -8.33
CA ASP A 67 27.43 12.68 -6.92
C ASP A 67 26.02 12.52 -6.35
N ARG A 68 25.10 13.41 -6.69
CA ARG A 68 23.70 13.28 -6.29
C ARG A 68 22.99 12.12 -6.96
N ALA A 69 23.27 11.84 -8.23
CA ALA A 69 22.72 10.67 -8.92
C ALA A 69 23.15 9.39 -8.21
N LEU A 70 24.44 9.25 -7.87
CA LEU A 70 24.95 8.11 -7.10
C LEU A 70 24.30 7.96 -5.72
N ILE A 71 24.12 9.07 -5.00
CA ILE A 71 23.42 9.04 -3.70
C ILE A 71 21.98 8.56 -3.88
N ARG A 72 21.28 8.99 -4.92
CA ARG A 72 19.91 8.58 -5.19
C ARG A 72 19.78 7.11 -5.54
N LEU A 73 20.65 6.59 -6.41
CA LEU A 73 20.66 5.17 -6.74
C LEU A 73 20.84 4.27 -5.50
N LYS A 74 21.63 4.75 -4.51
CA LYS A 74 21.82 4.03 -3.25
C LYS A 74 20.62 4.11 -2.29
N GLN A 75 19.76 5.12 -2.46
CA GLN A 75 18.62 5.37 -1.58
C GLN A 75 17.32 4.84 -2.13
N LEU A 76 17.20 4.69 -3.46
CA LEU A 76 16.02 4.14 -4.11
C LEU A 76 15.99 2.62 -3.99
N PRO A 77 14.81 2.01 -3.90
CA PRO A 77 14.67 0.58 -4.09
C PRO A 77 15.15 0.17 -5.50
N GLU A 78 15.54 -1.08 -5.65
CA GLU A 78 15.90 -1.64 -6.95
C GLU A 78 14.74 -1.52 -7.95
N ARG A 79 15.09 -1.39 -9.24
CA ARG A 79 14.12 -1.21 -10.34
C ARG A 79 13.04 -2.27 -10.35
N GLU A 80 13.42 -3.54 -10.20
CA GLU A 80 12.52 -4.68 -10.15
C GLU A 80 11.53 -4.58 -8.99
N THR A 81 11.99 -4.09 -7.85
CA THR A 81 11.13 -3.85 -6.67
C THR A 81 10.11 -2.75 -6.94
N LEU A 82 10.53 -1.66 -7.59
CA LEU A 82 9.64 -0.55 -7.94
C LEU A 82 8.56 -0.97 -8.95
N HIS A 83 8.94 -1.74 -9.97
CA HIS A 83 7.99 -2.28 -10.92
C HIS A 83 7.02 -3.28 -10.28
N ALA A 84 7.51 -4.17 -9.41
CA ALA A 84 6.65 -5.08 -8.66
C ALA A 84 5.64 -4.33 -7.75
N TRP A 85 6.03 -3.20 -7.19
CA TRP A 85 5.11 -2.34 -6.42
C TRP A 85 4.09 -1.65 -7.31
N ASP A 86 4.49 -1.14 -8.49
CA ASP A 86 3.55 -0.52 -9.43
C ASP A 86 2.52 -1.53 -9.94
N ASP A 87 2.97 -2.73 -10.31
CA ASP A 87 2.10 -3.83 -10.76
C ASP A 87 1.08 -4.24 -9.69
N GLU A 88 1.51 -4.32 -8.42
CA GLU A 88 0.61 -4.63 -7.29
C GLU A 88 -0.41 -3.52 -7.06
N LEU A 89 0.02 -2.26 -7.12
CA LEU A 89 -0.87 -1.11 -6.96
C LEU A 89 -1.85 -0.99 -8.13
N CYS A 90 -1.42 -1.25 -9.35
CA CYS A 90 -2.31 -1.31 -10.52
C CYS A 90 -3.37 -2.39 -10.34
N ARG A 91 -2.96 -3.61 -9.96
CA ARG A 91 -3.86 -4.73 -9.73
C ARG A 91 -4.90 -4.41 -8.65
N ALA A 92 -4.46 -3.78 -7.55
CA ALA A 92 -5.36 -3.36 -6.48
C ALA A 92 -6.34 -2.25 -6.92
N LEU A 93 -5.92 -1.33 -7.80
CA LEU A 93 -6.76 -0.22 -8.24
C LEU A 93 -7.74 -0.61 -9.36
N ASP A 94 -7.33 -1.52 -10.25
CA ASP A 94 -8.09 -1.94 -11.42
C ASP A 94 -8.88 -3.24 -11.17
N GLY A 95 -8.59 -3.93 -10.06
CA GLY A 95 -9.25 -5.18 -9.68
C GLY A 95 -10.72 -4.97 -9.31
N ALA A 96 -11.55 -5.93 -9.70
CA ALA A 96 -12.92 -6.07 -9.21
C ALA A 96 -13.01 -7.36 -8.40
N ALA A 97 -13.57 -7.28 -7.21
CA ALA A 97 -13.75 -8.45 -6.37
C ALA A 97 -15.03 -9.21 -6.73
N ASP A 98 -14.95 -10.52 -6.70
CA ASP A 98 -16.12 -11.38 -6.65
C ASP A 98 -16.90 -11.11 -5.35
N GLU A 99 -18.23 -11.07 -5.45
CA GLU A 99 -19.15 -10.87 -4.33
C GLU A 99 -18.89 -11.90 -3.21
N GLN A 100 -18.52 -13.13 -3.56
CA GLN A 100 -18.18 -14.16 -2.59
C GLN A 100 -16.95 -13.80 -1.78
N ILE A 101 -15.91 -13.28 -2.41
CA ILE A 101 -14.69 -12.83 -1.74
C ILE A 101 -14.99 -11.64 -0.82
N LEU A 102 -15.75 -10.66 -1.31
CA LEU A 102 -16.18 -9.51 -0.51
C LEU A 102 -16.99 -9.96 0.71
N SER A 103 -17.90 -10.91 0.53
CA SER A 103 -18.72 -11.48 1.62
C SER A 103 -17.85 -12.11 2.71
N VAL A 104 -16.85 -12.91 2.32
CA VAL A 104 -15.91 -13.54 3.27
C VAL A 104 -15.07 -12.49 4.01
N LEU A 105 -14.57 -11.49 3.33
CA LEU A 105 -13.80 -10.41 3.96
C LEU A 105 -14.64 -9.60 4.93
N LEU A 106 -15.88 -9.27 4.59
CA LEU A 106 -16.80 -8.57 5.47
C LEU A 106 -17.18 -9.39 6.71
N ALA A 107 -17.42 -10.68 6.53
CA ALA A 107 -17.66 -11.58 7.66
C ALA A 107 -16.43 -11.64 8.58
N THR A 108 -15.23 -11.75 8.01
CA THR A 108 -13.97 -11.75 8.75
C THR A 108 -13.78 -10.41 9.49
N MET A 109 -14.15 -9.29 8.87
CA MET A 109 -14.12 -7.98 9.54
C MET A 109 -14.96 -7.99 10.81
N LEU A 110 -16.19 -8.50 10.73
CA LEU A 110 -17.11 -8.56 11.87
C LEU A 110 -16.58 -9.47 12.98
N ASP A 111 -15.98 -10.61 12.65
CA ASP A 111 -15.38 -11.55 13.61
C ASP A 111 -14.23 -10.94 14.42
N GLY A 112 -13.62 -9.88 13.94
CA GLY A 112 -12.60 -9.11 14.67
C GLY A 112 -13.14 -8.29 15.86
N PHE A 113 -14.47 -8.16 15.99
CA PHE A 113 -15.12 -7.41 17.07
C PHE A 113 -15.69 -8.33 18.15
N PRO A 114 -15.88 -7.82 19.40
CA PRO A 114 -16.50 -8.59 20.48
C PRO A 114 -17.92 -9.05 20.11
N ARG A 115 -18.22 -10.32 20.32
CA ARG A 115 -19.48 -10.96 19.90
C ARG A 115 -20.75 -10.27 20.42
N GLY A 116 -20.72 -9.68 21.59
CA GLY A 116 -21.87 -8.98 22.17
C GLY A 116 -22.23 -7.64 21.51
N MET A 117 -21.44 -7.18 20.54
CA MET A 117 -21.58 -5.90 19.86
C MET A 117 -21.87 -6.06 18.36
N LEU A 118 -21.99 -7.31 17.89
CA LEU A 118 -22.18 -7.57 16.47
C LEU A 118 -23.62 -7.27 16.06
N PRO A 119 -23.82 -6.51 14.96
CA PRO A 119 -25.11 -6.47 14.29
C PRO A 119 -25.44 -7.85 13.75
N ASN A 120 -26.66 -8.08 13.28
CA ASN A 120 -26.97 -9.30 12.54
C ASN A 120 -26.02 -9.38 11.34
N ALA A 121 -25.03 -10.31 11.44
CA ALA A 121 -23.92 -10.38 10.45
C ALA A 121 -24.46 -10.59 9.03
N LYS A 122 -25.50 -11.43 8.87
CA LYS A 122 -26.11 -11.68 7.55
C LYS A 122 -26.74 -10.41 6.96
N THR A 123 -27.47 -9.64 7.77
CA THR A 123 -28.10 -8.39 7.34
C THR A 123 -27.04 -7.33 7.05
N TYR A 124 -25.99 -7.23 7.89
CA TYR A 124 -24.91 -6.28 7.68
C TYR A 124 -24.14 -6.58 6.39
N VAL A 125 -23.70 -7.83 6.21
CA VAL A 125 -22.94 -8.24 5.01
C VAL A 125 -23.79 -8.04 3.75
N GLY A 126 -25.06 -8.44 3.76
CA GLY A 126 -25.95 -8.24 2.61
C GLY A 126 -26.14 -6.75 2.29
N GLY A 127 -26.35 -5.90 3.30
CA GLY A 127 -26.45 -4.45 3.10
C GLY A 127 -25.16 -3.81 2.63
N ALA A 128 -24.00 -4.25 3.16
CA ALA A 128 -22.70 -3.77 2.71
C ALA A 128 -22.41 -4.15 1.25
N LEU A 129 -22.70 -5.41 0.86
CA LEU A 129 -22.53 -5.86 -0.52
C LEU A 129 -23.41 -5.09 -1.50
N LEU A 130 -24.65 -4.79 -1.13
CA LEU A 130 -25.56 -4.00 -1.95
C LEU A 130 -24.99 -2.60 -2.23
N VAL A 131 -24.38 -1.97 -1.22
CA VAL A 131 -23.80 -0.62 -1.36
C VAL A 131 -22.46 -0.68 -2.06
N LEU A 132 -21.57 -1.61 -1.69
CA LEU A 132 -20.25 -1.75 -2.26
C LEU A 132 -20.25 -2.28 -3.70
N GLY A 133 -21.27 -3.05 -4.10
CA GLY A 133 -21.42 -3.58 -5.46
C GLY A 133 -21.55 -2.50 -6.55
N GLY A 134 -21.85 -1.25 -6.17
CA GLY A 134 -21.83 -0.09 -7.08
C GLY A 134 -20.44 0.52 -7.28
N PHE A 135 -19.40 0.04 -6.56
CA PHE A 135 -18.04 0.58 -6.62
C PHE A 135 -17.09 -0.46 -7.24
N PRO A 136 -16.10 -0.04 -8.05
CA PRO A 136 -15.01 -0.92 -8.46
C PRO A 136 -14.09 -1.15 -7.25
N LEU A 137 -14.40 -2.17 -6.45
CA LEU A 137 -13.70 -2.48 -5.22
C LEU A 137 -12.94 -3.79 -5.38
N SER A 138 -11.62 -3.75 -5.22
CA SER A 138 -10.78 -4.93 -5.17
C SER A 138 -10.71 -5.54 -3.77
N PRO A 139 -10.36 -6.84 -3.64
CA PRO A 139 -10.13 -7.46 -2.35
C PRO A 139 -9.07 -6.74 -1.52
N GLU A 140 -8.00 -6.25 -2.17
CA GLU A 140 -6.88 -5.55 -1.56
C GLU A 140 -7.32 -4.23 -0.92
N ILE A 141 -8.13 -3.46 -1.62
CA ILE A 141 -8.67 -2.19 -1.10
C ILE A 141 -9.60 -2.45 0.08
N LEU A 142 -10.49 -3.45 -0.03
CA LEU A 142 -11.37 -3.81 1.09
C LEU A 142 -10.57 -4.30 2.29
N ALA A 143 -9.56 -5.14 2.10
CA ALA A 143 -8.69 -5.61 3.18
C ALA A 143 -7.95 -4.45 3.84
N ALA A 144 -7.40 -3.50 3.07
CA ALA A 144 -6.75 -2.31 3.63
C ALA A 144 -7.73 -1.46 4.45
N ALA A 145 -8.98 -1.31 4.00
CA ALA A 145 -10.04 -0.63 4.76
C ALA A 145 -10.35 -1.36 6.07
N ILE A 146 -10.50 -2.70 6.03
CA ILE A 146 -10.75 -3.53 7.21
C ILE A 146 -9.63 -3.38 8.25
N PHE A 147 -8.36 -3.39 7.83
CA PHE A 147 -7.23 -3.17 8.74
C PHE A 147 -7.28 -1.80 9.42
N ARG A 148 -7.67 -0.77 8.69
CA ARG A 148 -7.83 0.58 9.26
C ARG A 148 -8.97 0.62 10.27
N ILE A 149 -10.10 -0.01 9.94
CA ILE A 149 -11.27 -0.12 10.81
C ILE A 149 -10.89 -0.80 12.13
N TRP A 150 -10.25 -1.96 12.09
CA TRP A 150 -9.82 -2.66 13.31
C TRP A 150 -8.86 -1.87 14.20
N ARG A 151 -8.07 -0.98 13.60
CA ARG A 151 -7.13 -0.14 14.35
C ARG A 151 -7.78 1.09 14.97
N LYS A 152 -8.81 1.62 14.34
CA LYS A 152 -9.47 2.86 14.77
C LYS A 152 -10.69 2.59 15.66
N ASN A 153 -11.45 1.57 15.33
CA ASN A 153 -12.77 1.36 15.85
C ASN A 153 -12.79 0.30 16.96
N ARG A 154 -13.52 0.58 18.03
CA ARG A 154 -13.82 -0.39 19.10
C ARG A 154 -15.07 -1.22 18.79
N PHE A 155 -15.90 -0.75 17.89
CA PHE A 155 -17.19 -1.30 17.50
C PHE A 155 -17.21 -1.55 15.99
N PRO A 156 -18.07 -2.48 15.53
CA PRO A 156 -18.30 -2.65 14.09
C PRO A 156 -18.70 -1.30 13.46
N PRO A 157 -18.14 -0.96 12.29
CA PRO A 157 -18.48 0.29 11.61
C PRO A 157 -19.91 0.25 11.09
N THR A 158 -20.50 1.39 10.89
CA THR A 158 -21.68 1.53 10.02
C THR A 158 -21.27 1.25 8.55
N ILE A 159 -22.25 0.96 7.69
CA ILE A 159 -21.96 0.76 6.26
C ILE A 159 -21.39 2.04 5.64
N ALA A 160 -21.84 3.21 6.07
CA ALA A 160 -21.29 4.48 5.59
C ALA A 160 -19.80 4.64 5.97
N GLU A 161 -19.45 4.37 7.23
CA GLU A 161 -18.04 4.39 7.67
C GLU A 161 -17.18 3.37 6.94
N LEU A 162 -17.73 2.19 6.61
CA LEU A 162 -17.03 1.20 5.79
C LEU A 162 -16.74 1.72 4.38
N VAL A 163 -17.71 2.36 3.74
CA VAL A 163 -17.54 2.99 2.42
C VAL A 163 -16.47 4.07 2.48
N ASP A 164 -16.52 4.96 3.46
CA ASP A 164 -15.54 6.02 3.64
C ASP A 164 -14.11 5.45 3.83
N GLU A 165 -13.97 4.35 4.58
CA GLU A 165 -12.65 3.72 4.74
C GLU A 165 -12.18 3.00 3.47
N CYS A 166 -13.08 2.45 2.65
CA CYS A 166 -12.74 1.92 1.33
C CYS A 166 -12.26 3.03 0.40
N ASP A 167 -12.93 4.16 0.36
CA ASP A 167 -12.50 5.33 -0.41
C ASP A 167 -11.15 5.87 0.06
N CYS A 168 -10.96 5.98 1.37
CA CYS A 168 -9.66 6.34 1.95
C CYS A 168 -8.54 5.36 1.55
N ALA A 169 -8.81 4.04 1.57
CA ALA A 169 -7.84 3.02 1.17
C ALA A 169 -7.49 3.15 -0.31
N ARG A 170 -8.48 3.37 -1.18
CA ARG A 170 -8.27 3.59 -2.61
C ARG A 170 -7.43 4.83 -2.89
N HIS A 171 -7.74 5.96 -2.28
CA HIS A 171 -6.96 7.20 -2.45
C HIS A 171 -5.51 7.02 -2.02
N ARG A 172 -5.25 6.32 -0.90
CA ARG A 172 -3.89 6.00 -0.47
C ARG A 172 -3.13 5.15 -1.49
N SER A 173 -3.81 4.20 -2.15
CA SER A 173 -3.20 3.37 -3.19
C SER A 173 -2.88 4.19 -4.45
N VAL A 174 -3.75 5.14 -4.83
CA VAL A 174 -3.48 6.10 -5.91
C VAL A 174 -2.28 6.97 -5.59
N ASP A 175 -2.23 7.55 -4.39
CA ASP A 175 -1.11 8.38 -3.94
C ASP A 175 0.20 7.58 -3.92
N ALA A 176 0.17 6.35 -3.40
CA ALA A 176 1.33 5.46 -3.37
C ALA A 176 1.83 5.15 -4.79
N ARG A 177 0.93 4.89 -5.74
CA ARG A 177 1.29 4.67 -7.15
C ARG A 177 1.94 5.91 -7.76
N CYS A 178 1.40 7.09 -7.51
CA CYS A 178 2.03 8.34 -7.95
C CYS A 178 3.46 8.49 -7.40
N VAL A 179 3.70 8.04 -6.16
CA VAL A 179 5.04 8.06 -5.55
C VAL A 179 5.96 7.06 -6.24
N VAL A 180 5.52 5.83 -6.46
CA VAL A 180 6.31 4.78 -7.15
C VAL A 180 6.68 5.23 -8.56
N THR A 181 5.73 5.77 -9.33
CA THR A 181 5.99 6.30 -10.67
C THR A 181 7.06 7.40 -10.64
N LYS A 182 7.02 8.28 -9.63
CA LYS A 182 8.06 9.30 -9.45
C LYS A 182 9.41 8.69 -9.09
N MET A 183 9.44 7.62 -8.27
CA MET A 183 10.67 6.91 -7.93
C MET A 183 11.31 6.29 -9.18
N ILE A 184 10.52 5.64 -10.03
CA ILE A 184 10.98 5.08 -11.31
C ILE A 184 11.57 6.17 -12.19
N ALA A 185 10.87 7.28 -12.38
CA ALA A 185 11.36 8.41 -13.17
C ALA A 185 12.66 9.03 -12.61
N LEU A 186 12.81 9.04 -11.27
CA LEU A 186 14.05 9.50 -10.63
C LEU A 186 15.20 8.53 -10.82
N LEU A 187 14.92 7.23 -10.84
CA LEU A 187 15.90 6.18 -11.13
C LEU A 187 16.40 6.32 -12.58
N ASP A 188 15.49 6.43 -13.56
CA ASP A 188 15.80 6.61 -14.96
C ASP A 188 16.67 7.86 -15.17
N ASN A 189 16.29 8.97 -14.57
CA ASN A 189 17.03 10.22 -14.66
C ASN A 189 18.44 10.13 -14.04
N ALA A 190 18.59 9.42 -12.91
CA ALA A 190 19.89 9.23 -12.28
C ALA A 190 20.81 8.34 -13.13
N GLU A 191 20.29 7.29 -13.73
CA GLU A 191 21.04 6.41 -14.66
C GLU A 191 21.46 7.17 -15.92
N GLU A 192 20.58 8.00 -16.50
CA GLU A 192 20.89 8.84 -17.66
C GLU A 192 22.04 9.81 -17.37
N VAL A 193 22.01 10.49 -16.20
CA VAL A 193 23.10 11.38 -15.77
C VAL A 193 24.43 10.64 -15.64
N LEU A 194 24.43 9.43 -15.09
CA LEU A 194 25.66 8.63 -14.95
C LEU A 194 26.16 8.12 -16.28
N ALA A 195 25.27 7.67 -17.17
CA ALA A 195 25.64 7.25 -18.51
C ALA A 195 26.28 8.40 -19.31
N ALA A 196 25.74 9.60 -19.21
CA ALA A 196 26.30 10.80 -19.84
C ALA A 196 27.67 11.19 -19.26
N SER A 197 27.96 10.81 -18.02
CA SER A 197 29.26 11.08 -17.35
C SER A 197 30.35 10.06 -17.72
N GLY A 198 30.07 9.04 -18.52
CA GLY A 198 31.01 7.98 -18.92
C GLY A 198 31.37 6.96 -17.82
N ASP A 199 30.70 7.03 -16.68
CA ASP A 199 30.98 6.17 -15.50
C ASP A 199 30.00 5.02 -15.29
N PHE A 200 29.05 4.85 -16.19
CA PHE A 200 28.04 3.80 -16.07
C PHE A 200 28.48 2.56 -16.84
N ASP A 201 29.21 1.67 -16.19
CA ASP A 201 29.26 0.26 -16.60
C ASP A 201 27.85 -0.32 -16.34
N ALA A 202 27.03 -0.35 -17.38
CA ALA A 202 25.71 -0.98 -17.31
C ALA A 202 25.86 -2.38 -16.71
N PRO A 203 25.03 -2.76 -15.71
CA PRO A 203 25.09 -4.11 -15.18
C PRO A 203 24.91 -5.09 -16.34
N LYS A 204 25.87 -5.99 -16.54
CA LYS A 204 25.96 -6.96 -17.66
C LYS A 204 24.83 -8.00 -17.70
N ASN A 205 23.71 -7.76 -17.03
CA ASN A 205 22.54 -8.63 -16.99
C ASN A 205 21.35 -8.05 -17.79
N ALA A 206 21.61 -7.38 -18.89
CA ALA A 206 20.58 -7.05 -19.86
C ALA A 206 20.42 -8.23 -20.82
N LEU A 207 19.35 -9.01 -20.56
CA LEU A 207 18.59 -9.89 -21.47
C LEU A 207 19.40 -10.86 -22.36
N PRO A 208 19.18 -12.18 -22.22
CA PRO A 208 19.39 -13.09 -23.35
C PRO A 208 18.25 -12.90 -24.37
N ASN A 209 18.63 -12.80 -25.63
CA ASN A 209 17.75 -12.84 -26.80
C ASN A 209 16.73 -13.98 -26.76
#